data_aa2a83ba84f86f851e349e272b69a245
#
_entry.id   aa2a83ba84f86f851e349e272b69a245
#
_cell.length_a   1.000
_cell.length_b   1.000
_cell.length_c   1.000
_cell.angle_alpha   90.00
_cell.angle_beta   90.00
_cell.angle_gamma   90.00
#
_symmetry.space_group_name_H-M   'P 1'
#
loop_
_entity.id
_entity.type
_entity.pdbx_description
1 polymer ?
#
loop_
_entity_poly.entity_id
_entity_poly.type
_entity_poly.pdbx_seq_one_letter_code
_entity_poly.pdbx_strand_id
1 'polypeptide(L)'
;MGHVRVYTISDTISRFYKMRGKHVIHPMGWDAFGLPAENAAIERGIAPDAWTASNIDIMKEQLARILADFDWDRELATCDPSYYKWTQYIFTRLFEHGMVYRKEAVVNWDPIDQTVLANEQVDRNGRSWRSGAVVEQRKLNQWFAKITDYADDLLCDLESLDWPEHVKSMQTSWIGRSEGAEFAFALDPPTPHSEARSISVFTSRPDTLFGVSYLAIAADHPLVSSAHLPKDRAEEVLQYAQQVSATQAAGSDRTQSTRTGVFTGLYAKHPLDSSRLVPVYVAGYVLSGYGTGAVMGVPAHDVRDYEFSQANGLSVLPPVVEPKPASDIQSLETPVFTGEGMLRRIPENGPYGGMSSAQAAMEIIKAAAERGVGKNAVNYRLRDWLLSRQRYWGAPVPIIHCPSCGAVPVPESDLPVQLPSGIEISGRGGSPLARASEWVNCKCPRCSGAAKRDTDTLDTF
;
A
#
# COMPACT_ATOMS: atom_id res chain seq x y z
N MET A 1 -7.43 -4.64 31.02
CA MET A 1 -8.02 -3.36 31.51
C MET A 1 -8.81 -2.65 30.43
N GLY A 2 -8.32 -2.50 29.18
CA GLY A 2 -9.02 -1.78 28.11
C GLY A 2 -10.40 -2.35 27.77
N HIS A 3 -10.50 -3.64 27.49
CA HIS A 3 -11.78 -4.29 27.16
C HIS A 3 -12.82 -4.19 28.28
N VAL A 4 -12.41 -4.43 29.55
CA VAL A 4 -13.32 -4.31 30.69
C VAL A 4 -13.91 -2.89 30.81
N ARG A 5 -13.12 -1.85 30.56
CA ARG A 5 -13.60 -0.47 30.56
C ARG A 5 -14.71 -0.26 29.50
N VAL A 6 -14.47 -0.70 28.27
CA VAL A 6 -15.43 -0.54 27.17
C VAL A 6 -16.71 -1.30 27.48
N TYR A 7 -16.59 -2.57 27.91
CA TYR A 7 -17.73 -3.41 28.21
C TYR A 7 -18.55 -2.89 29.40
N THR A 8 -17.90 -2.38 30.45
CA THR A 8 -18.61 -1.78 31.59
C THR A 8 -19.38 -0.52 31.19
N ILE A 9 -18.82 0.32 30.32
CA ILE A 9 -19.52 1.53 29.82
C ILE A 9 -20.75 1.13 29.02
N SER A 10 -20.60 0.20 28.05
CA SER A 10 -21.71 -0.25 27.22
C SER A 10 -22.81 -0.95 28.04
N ASP A 11 -22.42 -1.78 29.01
CA ASP A 11 -23.34 -2.43 29.93
C ASP A 11 -24.12 -1.40 30.79
N THR A 12 -23.45 -0.39 31.31
CA THR A 12 -24.09 0.68 32.07
C THR A 12 -25.14 1.42 31.23
N ILE A 13 -24.80 1.76 30.00
CA ILE A 13 -25.73 2.42 29.06
C ILE A 13 -26.92 1.51 28.75
N SER A 14 -26.66 0.23 28.47
CA SER A 14 -27.69 -0.77 28.19
C SER A 14 -28.69 -0.84 29.35
N ARG A 15 -28.20 -1.01 30.59
CA ARG A 15 -29.04 -1.07 31.81
C ARG A 15 -29.83 0.21 32.01
N PHE A 16 -29.23 1.37 31.82
CA PHE A 16 -29.92 2.65 31.91
C PHE A 16 -31.14 2.73 31.00
N TYR A 17 -30.97 2.39 29.72
CA TYR A 17 -32.09 2.40 28.78
C TYR A 17 -33.13 1.30 29.03
N LYS A 18 -32.70 0.10 29.46
CA LYS A 18 -33.63 -0.97 29.90
C LYS A 18 -34.50 -0.49 31.07
N MET A 19 -33.92 0.15 32.09
CA MET A 19 -34.66 0.72 33.22
C MET A 19 -35.65 1.83 32.82
N ARG A 20 -35.41 2.49 31.68
CA ARG A 20 -36.32 3.47 31.08
C ARG A 20 -37.40 2.85 30.17
N GLY A 21 -37.54 1.53 30.17
CA GLY A 21 -38.55 0.81 29.38
C GLY A 21 -38.22 0.70 27.88
N LYS A 22 -36.96 0.87 27.48
CA LYS A 22 -36.53 0.67 26.10
C LYS A 22 -36.15 -0.80 25.87
N HIS A 23 -36.44 -1.29 24.66
CA HIS A 23 -35.82 -2.52 24.19
C HIS A 23 -34.38 -2.21 23.76
N VAL A 24 -33.44 -2.92 24.36
CA VAL A 24 -32.02 -2.74 24.10
C VAL A 24 -31.44 -4.06 23.59
N ILE A 25 -30.82 -4.04 22.43
CA ILE A 25 -30.06 -5.14 21.87
C ILE A 25 -28.59 -4.90 22.24
N HIS A 26 -28.02 -5.77 23.08
CA HIS A 26 -26.65 -5.66 23.57
C HIS A 26 -25.96 -7.03 23.51
N PRO A 27 -25.69 -7.57 22.32
CA PRO A 27 -25.07 -8.87 22.14
C PRO A 27 -23.58 -8.83 22.41
N MET A 28 -22.98 -10.01 22.63
CA MET A 28 -21.54 -10.21 22.61
C MET A 28 -21.13 -10.75 21.23
N GLY A 29 -20.12 -10.13 20.61
CA GLY A 29 -19.46 -10.60 19.40
C GLY A 29 -17.98 -10.88 19.68
N TRP A 30 -17.55 -12.11 19.40
CA TRP A 30 -16.15 -12.53 19.54
C TRP A 30 -15.42 -12.33 18.23
N ASP A 31 -14.44 -11.46 18.23
CA ASP A 31 -13.45 -11.37 17.17
C ASP A 31 -12.46 -12.52 17.34
N ALA A 32 -12.69 -13.58 16.59
CA ALA A 32 -12.16 -14.90 16.92
C ALA A 32 -11.20 -15.47 15.85
N PHE A 33 -11.10 -14.85 14.70
CA PHE A 33 -10.12 -15.19 13.69
C PHE A 33 -8.81 -14.40 13.86
N GLY A 34 -7.80 -14.75 13.09
CA GLY A 34 -6.60 -13.96 12.90
C GLY A 34 -5.34 -14.57 13.48
N LEU A 35 -4.25 -13.92 13.14
CA LEU A 35 -2.88 -14.33 13.45
C LEU A 35 -2.57 -14.49 14.95
N PRO A 36 -3.05 -13.63 15.85
CA PRO A 36 -2.75 -13.77 17.28
C PRO A 36 -3.27 -15.09 17.86
N ALA A 37 -4.50 -15.51 17.48
CA ALA A 37 -5.08 -16.77 17.92
C ALA A 37 -4.34 -17.97 17.32
N GLU A 38 -4.00 -17.93 16.03
CA GLU A 38 -3.21 -18.97 15.37
C GLU A 38 -1.82 -19.14 16.01
N ASN A 39 -1.10 -18.04 16.22
CA ASN A 39 0.22 -18.08 16.84
C ASN A 39 0.18 -18.66 18.25
N ALA A 40 -0.78 -18.22 19.08
CA ALA A 40 -0.94 -18.75 20.44
C ALA A 40 -1.31 -20.25 20.44
N ALA A 41 -2.08 -20.71 19.47
CA ALA A 41 -2.41 -22.11 19.29
C ALA A 41 -1.17 -22.96 18.90
N ILE A 42 -0.37 -22.46 17.96
CA ILE A 42 0.89 -23.09 17.52
C ILE A 42 1.87 -23.23 18.69
N GLU A 43 2.08 -22.15 19.47
CA GLU A 43 2.98 -22.15 20.63
C GLU A 43 2.58 -23.20 21.68
N ARG A 44 1.29 -23.49 21.80
CA ARG A 44 0.73 -24.44 22.77
C ARG A 44 0.53 -25.83 22.20
N GLY A 45 0.74 -26.04 20.91
CA GLY A 45 0.48 -27.30 20.24
C GLY A 45 -1.02 -27.70 20.23
N ILE A 46 -1.92 -26.73 20.22
CA ILE A 46 -3.39 -26.90 20.24
C ILE A 46 -3.94 -26.42 18.90
N ALA A 47 -5.04 -27.02 18.44
CA ALA A 47 -5.73 -26.54 17.25
C ALA A 47 -6.35 -25.14 17.50
N PRO A 48 -6.29 -24.20 16.54
CA PRO A 48 -6.76 -22.81 16.73
C PRO A 48 -8.25 -22.70 17.08
N ASP A 49 -9.11 -23.56 16.54
CA ASP A 49 -10.53 -23.66 16.86
C ASP A 49 -10.76 -24.03 18.33
N ALA A 50 -10.08 -25.08 18.81
CA ALA A 50 -10.13 -25.53 20.20
C ALA A 50 -9.60 -24.47 21.17
N TRP A 51 -8.46 -23.83 20.80
CA TRP A 51 -7.87 -22.74 21.60
C TRP A 51 -8.82 -21.54 21.69
N THR A 52 -9.41 -21.14 20.58
CA THR A 52 -10.35 -20.02 20.51
C THR A 52 -11.63 -20.31 21.31
N ALA A 53 -12.23 -21.50 21.16
CA ALA A 53 -13.40 -21.89 21.91
C ALA A 53 -13.13 -21.87 23.44
N SER A 54 -12.02 -22.45 23.87
CA SER A 54 -11.64 -22.43 25.28
C SER A 54 -11.45 -21.01 25.84
N ASN A 55 -10.88 -20.10 25.06
CA ASN A 55 -10.74 -18.70 25.48
C ASN A 55 -12.08 -17.97 25.57
N ILE A 56 -13.01 -18.22 24.63
CA ILE A 56 -14.36 -17.66 24.67
C ILE A 56 -15.05 -18.09 25.96
N ASP A 57 -15.01 -19.37 26.32
CA ASP A 57 -15.62 -19.89 27.55
C ASP A 57 -15.04 -19.22 28.80
N ILE A 58 -13.70 -19.11 28.89
CA ILE A 58 -13.04 -18.42 29.99
C ILE A 58 -13.45 -16.95 30.07
N MET A 59 -13.52 -16.26 28.95
CA MET A 59 -13.90 -14.85 28.91
C MET A 59 -15.39 -14.67 29.29
N LYS A 60 -16.29 -15.58 28.90
CA LYS A 60 -17.69 -15.59 29.35
C LYS A 60 -17.79 -15.69 30.87
N GLU A 61 -17.04 -16.61 31.48
CA GLU A 61 -17.00 -16.71 32.95
C GLU A 61 -16.46 -15.44 33.60
N GLN A 62 -15.44 -14.81 33.05
CA GLN A 62 -14.90 -13.54 33.55
C GLN A 62 -15.89 -12.39 33.45
N LEU A 63 -16.63 -12.29 32.34
CA LEU A 63 -17.68 -11.31 32.15
C LEU A 63 -18.86 -11.55 33.12
N ALA A 64 -19.21 -12.79 33.35
CA ALA A 64 -20.24 -13.13 34.37
C ALA A 64 -19.82 -12.69 35.79
N ARG A 65 -18.53 -12.79 36.14
CA ARG A 65 -18.02 -12.33 37.45
C ARG A 65 -18.13 -10.81 37.67
N ILE A 66 -18.06 -10.01 36.60
CA ILE A 66 -18.29 -8.56 36.66
C ILE A 66 -19.76 -8.20 36.44
N LEU A 67 -20.65 -9.20 36.42
CA LEU A 67 -22.09 -9.05 36.25
C LEU A 67 -22.48 -8.32 34.94
N ALA A 68 -21.72 -8.47 33.88
CA ALA A 68 -22.01 -7.87 32.58
C ALA A 68 -23.30 -8.48 31.98
N ASP A 69 -24.24 -7.60 31.58
CA ASP A 69 -25.57 -7.98 31.10
C ASP A 69 -25.61 -7.91 29.57
N PHE A 70 -25.09 -8.97 28.93
CA PHE A 70 -25.19 -9.15 27.49
C PHE A 70 -26.39 -9.99 27.11
N ASP A 71 -26.86 -9.81 25.87
CA ASP A 71 -27.89 -10.64 25.24
C ASP A 71 -27.23 -11.90 24.66
N TRP A 72 -26.97 -12.87 25.56
CA TRP A 72 -26.27 -14.12 25.22
C TRP A 72 -26.99 -14.98 24.18
N ASP A 73 -28.30 -14.82 24.02
CA ASP A 73 -29.07 -15.53 22.98
C ASP A 73 -28.72 -15.02 21.56
N ARG A 74 -28.08 -13.85 21.48
CA ARG A 74 -27.57 -13.23 20.25
C ARG A 74 -26.06 -13.19 20.16
N GLU A 75 -25.40 -14.00 20.97
CA GLU A 75 -23.95 -14.19 20.89
C GLU A 75 -23.52 -14.67 19.49
N LEU A 76 -22.41 -14.18 19.01
CA LEU A 76 -21.81 -14.62 17.75
C LEU A 76 -20.28 -14.64 17.85
N ALA A 77 -19.64 -15.44 16.98
CA ALA A 77 -18.22 -15.47 16.82
C ALA A 77 -17.85 -15.35 15.33
N THR A 78 -16.88 -14.51 15.02
CA THR A 78 -16.44 -14.28 13.62
C THR A 78 -15.86 -15.53 12.96
N CYS A 79 -15.39 -16.50 13.75
CA CYS A 79 -14.89 -17.80 13.28
C CYS A 79 -15.99 -18.87 13.07
N ASP A 80 -17.24 -18.57 13.43
CA ASP A 80 -18.35 -19.49 13.20
C ASP A 80 -18.69 -19.57 11.70
N PRO A 81 -18.81 -20.77 11.12
CA PRO A 81 -19.22 -20.93 9.72
C PRO A 81 -20.51 -20.20 9.35
N SER A 82 -21.47 -20.11 10.27
CA SER A 82 -22.72 -19.38 10.06
C SER A 82 -22.50 -17.87 9.93
N TYR A 83 -21.45 -17.34 10.57
CA TYR A 83 -21.06 -15.93 10.50
C TYR A 83 -20.18 -15.65 9.27
N TYR A 84 -19.04 -16.33 9.11
CA TYR A 84 -18.12 -16.01 8.01
C TYR A 84 -18.65 -16.41 6.63
N LYS A 85 -19.73 -17.16 6.56
CA LYS A 85 -20.53 -17.31 5.34
C LYS A 85 -20.84 -15.95 4.70
N TRP A 86 -21.20 -14.96 5.52
CA TRP A 86 -21.55 -13.63 5.05
C TRP A 86 -20.34 -12.83 4.61
N THR A 87 -19.20 -13.00 5.27
CA THR A 87 -17.92 -12.43 4.81
C THR A 87 -17.57 -12.98 3.43
N GLN A 88 -17.70 -14.28 3.23
CA GLN A 88 -17.46 -14.91 1.93
C GLN A 88 -18.48 -14.47 0.87
N TYR A 89 -19.74 -14.36 1.24
CA TYR A 89 -20.78 -13.84 0.35
C TYR A 89 -20.47 -12.41 -0.12
N ILE A 90 -20.14 -11.52 0.79
CA ILE A 90 -19.76 -10.14 0.45
C ILE A 90 -18.55 -10.15 -0.48
N PHE A 91 -17.54 -10.96 -0.18
CA PHE A 91 -16.35 -11.07 -1.05
C PHE A 91 -16.71 -11.52 -2.47
N THR A 92 -17.58 -12.54 -2.62
CA THR A 92 -18.01 -13.00 -3.96
C THR A 92 -18.77 -11.91 -4.71
N ARG A 93 -19.63 -11.15 -4.04
CA ARG A 93 -20.33 -10.01 -4.65
C ARG A 93 -19.38 -8.91 -5.09
N LEU A 94 -18.41 -8.55 -4.24
CA LEU A 94 -17.37 -7.56 -4.59
C LEU A 94 -16.53 -8.04 -5.78
N PHE A 95 -16.20 -9.33 -5.85
CA PHE A 95 -15.48 -9.92 -6.97
C PHE A 95 -16.29 -9.85 -8.27
N GLU A 96 -17.58 -10.21 -8.25
CA GLU A 96 -18.47 -10.13 -9.41
C GLU A 96 -18.62 -8.70 -9.94
N HIS A 97 -18.56 -7.69 -9.07
CA HIS A 97 -18.61 -6.28 -9.45
C HIS A 97 -17.23 -5.69 -9.81
N GLY A 98 -16.17 -6.51 -9.81
CA GLY A 98 -14.82 -6.07 -10.16
C GLY A 98 -14.15 -5.17 -9.13
N MET A 99 -14.71 -5.09 -7.90
CA MET A 99 -14.19 -4.30 -6.78
C MET A 99 -13.07 -5.02 -6.02
N VAL A 100 -12.93 -6.33 -6.23
CA VAL A 100 -11.84 -7.16 -5.71
C VAL A 100 -11.11 -7.80 -6.88
N TYR A 101 -9.80 -7.79 -6.83
CA TYR A 101 -8.94 -8.32 -7.86
C TYR A 101 -7.69 -8.99 -7.28
N ARG A 102 -7.03 -9.81 -8.08
CA ARG A 102 -5.80 -10.50 -7.71
C ARG A 102 -4.65 -9.99 -8.56
N LYS A 103 -3.56 -9.61 -7.91
CA LYS A 103 -2.30 -9.23 -8.59
C LYS A 103 -1.09 -9.72 -7.83
N GLU A 104 0.03 -9.78 -8.53
CA GLU A 104 1.33 -9.97 -7.91
C GLU A 104 1.73 -8.70 -7.14
N ALA A 105 2.10 -8.86 -5.87
CA ALA A 105 2.56 -7.77 -5.01
C ALA A 105 3.83 -8.18 -4.28
N VAL A 106 4.68 -7.20 -4.00
CA VAL A 106 5.84 -7.39 -3.14
C VAL A 106 5.39 -7.45 -1.69
N VAL A 107 5.76 -8.52 -0.99
CA VAL A 107 5.41 -8.78 0.41
C VAL A 107 6.66 -9.05 1.23
N ASN A 108 6.59 -8.75 2.53
CA ASN A 108 7.61 -9.11 3.49
C ASN A 108 7.54 -10.62 3.75
N TRP A 109 8.62 -11.34 3.50
CA TRP A 109 8.69 -12.78 3.66
C TRP A 109 9.68 -13.17 4.74
N ASP A 110 9.23 -14.00 5.68
CA ASP A 110 10.11 -14.66 6.64
C ASP A 110 10.63 -15.98 6.06
N PRO A 111 11.93 -16.10 5.76
CA PRO A 111 12.47 -17.32 5.17
C PRO A 111 12.54 -18.52 6.14
N ILE A 112 12.54 -18.28 7.46
CA ILE A 112 12.55 -19.33 8.48
C ILE A 112 11.14 -19.85 8.69
N ASP A 113 10.20 -18.96 8.98
CA ASP A 113 8.79 -19.32 9.20
C ASP A 113 8.03 -19.57 7.91
N GLN A 114 8.63 -19.25 6.75
CA GLN A 114 8.06 -19.37 5.41
C GLN A 114 6.66 -18.76 5.29
N THR A 115 6.54 -17.54 5.75
CA THR A 115 5.26 -16.82 5.81
C THR A 115 5.40 -15.35 5.44
N VAL A 116 4.29 -14.78 4.97
CA VAL A 116 4.18 -13.34 4.75
C VAL A 116 3.99 -12.63 6.09
N LEU A 117 4.74 -11.55 6.27
CA LEU A 117 4.64 -10.66 7.42
C LEU A 117 3.94 -9.36 7.05
N ALA A 118 3.08 -8.88 7.93
CA ALA A 118 2.63 -7.49 7.87
C ALA A 118 3.78 -6.54 8.22
N ASN A 119 3.68 -5.27 7.82
CA ASN A 119 4.74 -4.29 8.08
C ASN A 119 5.05 -4.14 9.57
N GLU A 120 4.03 -4.24 10.42
CA GLU A 120 4.11 -4.15 11.88
C GLU A 120 4.84 -5.34 12.52
N GLN A 121 5.00 -6.43 11.77
CA GLN A 121 5.68 -7.65 12.19
C GLN A 121 7.17 -7.68 11.82
N VAL A 122 7.65 -6.62 11.21
CA VAL A 122 9.07 -6.41 10.89
C VAL A 122 9.63 -5.36 11.84
N ASP A 123 10.69 -5.72 12.57
CA ASP A 123 11.34 -4.80 13.49
C ASP A 123 12.14 -3.72 12.76
N ARG A 124 12.68 -2.75 13.51
CA ARG A 124 13.48 -1.63 12.97
C ARG A 124 14.77 -2.06 12.30
N ASN A 125 15.21 -3.32 12.51
CA ASN A 125 16.43 -3.88 11.92
C ASN A 125 16.13 -4.80 10.72
N GLY A 126 14.89 -4.81 10.21
CA GLY A 126 14.45 -5.64 9.10
C GLY A 126 14.35 -7.13 9.44
N ARG A 127 14.10 -7.44 10.70
CA ARG A 127 13.96 -8.81 11.15
C ARG A 127 12.52 -9.12 11.49
N SER A 128 12.15 -10.37 11.25
CA SER A 128 10.89 -10.92 11.73
C SER A 128 10.83 -10.85 13.26
N TRP A 129 9.75 -10.26 13.79
CA TRP A 129 9.51 -10.19 15.24
C TRP A 129 9.45 -11.56 15.92
N ARG A 130 9.14 -12.60 15.14
CA ARG A 130 8.93 -13.96 15.61
C ARG A 130 10.16 -14.85 15.45
N SER A 131 10.68 -14.99 14.24
CA SER A 131 11.81 -15.88 13.96
C SER A 131 13.17 -15.22 14.17
N GLY A 132 13.23 -13.88 14.22
CA GLY A 132 14.47 -13.11 14.19
C GLY A 132 15.19 -13.14 12.83
N ALA A 133 14.63 -13.81 11.81
CA ALA A 133 15.21 -13.88 10.48
C ALA A 133 15.25 -12.50 9.82
N VAL A 134 16.23 -12.27 8.97
CA VAL A 134 16.21 -11.12 8.06
C VAL A 134 15.08 -11.32 7.06
N VAL A 135 14.19 -10.33 6.96
CA VAL A 135 13.03 -10.38 6.09
C VAL A 135 13.46 -10.24 4.64
N GLU A 136 12.89 -11.08 3.77
CA GLU A 136 13.07 -11.01 2.32
C GLU A 136 11.86 -10.34 1.67
N GLN A 137 12.09 -9.63 0.56
CA GLN A 137 11.01 -9.17 -0.30
C GLN A 137 10.70 -10.25 -1.34
N ARG A 138 9.45 -10.71 -1.38
CA ARG A 138 8.99 -11.69 -2.39
C ARG A 138 7.76 -11.19 -3.11
N LYS A 139 7.66 -11.54 -4.39
CA LYS A 139 6.46 -11.29 -5.17
C LYS A 139 5.50 -12.46 -5.02
N LEU A 140 4.31 -12.19 -4.51
CA LEU A 140 3.24 -13.18 -4.36
C LEU A 140 1.93 -12.63 -4.91
N ASN A 141 1.12 -13.52 -5.47
CA ASN A 141 -0.23 -13.16 -5.88
C ASN A 141 -1.12 -12.95 -4.66
N GLN A 142 -1.74 -11.78 -4.58
CA GLN A 142 -2.55 -11.34 -3.44
C GLN A 142 -3.88 -10.78 -3.90
N TRP A 143 -4.90 -10.87 -3.04
CA TRP A 143 -6.21 -10.26 -3.26
C TRP A 143 -6.25 -8.85 -2.69
N PHE A 144 -6.80 -7.93 -3.47
CA PHE A 144 -6.94 -6.52 -3.13
C PHE A 144 -8.37 -6.05 -3.32
N ALA A 145 -8.85 -5.20 -2.40
CA ALA A 145 -10.07 -4.40 -2.60
C ALA A 145 -9.69 -3.02 -3.13
N LYS A 146 -10.39 -2.57 -4.18
CA LYS A 146 -10.17 -1.28 -4.86
C LYS A 146 -10.75 -0.12 -4.06
N ILE A 147 -10.27 0.12 -2.85
CA ILE A 147 -10.73 1.25 -2.04
C ILE A 147 -10.31 2.60 -2.62
N THR A 148 -9.27 2.62 -3.46
CA THR A 148 -8.80 3.84 -4.12
C THR A 148 -9.81 4.39 -5.13
N ASP A 149 -10.67 3.55 -5.70
CA ASP A 149 -11.75 3.99 -6.62
C ASP A 149 -12.78 4.88 -5.91
N TYR A 150 -12.84 4.83 -4.57
CA TYR A 150 -13.76 5.61 -3.72
C TYR A 150 -13.06 6.78 -3.00
N ALA A 151 -11.81 7.08 -3.31
CA ALA A 151 -11.03 8.07 -2.58
C ALA A 151 -11.64 9.48 -2.61
N ASP A 152 -12.16 9.90 -3.76
CA ASP A 152 -12.83 11.21 -3.91
C ASP A 152 -14.18 11.24 -3.19
N ASP A 153 -14.98 10.18 -3.31
CA ASP A 153 -16.27 10.06 -2.62
C ASP A 153 -16.06 10.11 -1.09
N LEU A 154 -15.07 9.38 -0.57
CA LEU A 154 -14.71 9.39 0.85
C LEU A 154 -14.31 10.79 1.32
N LEU A 155 -13.57 11.57 0.53
CA LEU A 155 -13.19 12.94 0.86
C LEU A 155 -14.40 13.87 0.86
N CYS A 156 -15.26 13.76 -0.15
CA CYS A 156 -16.48 14.55 -0.27
C CYS A 156 -17.43 14.30 0.90
N ASP A 157 -17.63 13.05 1.25
CA ASP A 157 -18.54 12.65 2.34
C ASP A 157 -18.06 13.10 3.72
N LEU A 158 -16.74 13.24 3.93
CA LEU A 158 -16.19 13.77 5.19
C LEU A 158 -16.71 15.17 5.53
N GLU A 159 -17.01 16.01 4.51
CA GLU A 159 -17.50 17.37 4.72
C GLU A 159 -18.86 17.36 5.42
N SER A 160 -19.72 16.40 5.07
CA SER A 160 -21.09 16.29 5.61
C SER A 160 -21.19 15.69 7.01
N LEU A 161 -20.11 15.07 7.51
CA LEU A 161 -20.11 14.38 8.81
C LEU A 161 -19.96 15.35 9.98
N ASP A 162 -20.74 15.13 11.03
CA ASP A 162 -20.58 15.81 12.32
C ASP A 162 -19.48 15.15 13.17
N TRP A 163 -18.26 15.17 12.63
CA TRP A 163 -17.07 14.64 13.29
C TRP A 163 -16.14 15.76 13.74
N PRO A 164 -15.35 15.52 14.82
CA PRO A 164 -14.33 16.48 15.23
C PRO A 164 -13.34 16.78 14.11
N GLU A 165 -12.96 18.04 13.94
CA GLU A 165 -12.09 18.50 12.86
C GLU A 165 -10.75 17.77 12.79
N HIS A 166 -10.17 17.42 13.96
CA HIS A 166 -8.92 16.65 13.98
C HIS A 166 -9.08 15.25 13.36
N VAL A 167 -10.27 14.60 13.51
CA VAL A 167 -10.56 13.31 12.91
C VAL A 167 -10.71 13.45 11.39
N LYS A 168 -11.45 14.47 10.92
CA LYS A 168 -11.58 14.78 9.49
C LYS A 168 -10.20 15.04 8.86
N SER A 169 -9.37 15.85 9.52
CA SER A 169 -8.00 16.14 9.07
C SER A 169 -7.13 14.88 9.00
N MET A 170 -7.25 13.97 9.97
CA MET A 170 -6.53 12.69 9.95
C MET A 170 -6.98 11.82 8.76
N GLN A 171 -8.28 11.72 8.49
CA GLN A 171 -8.81 10.96 7.35
C GLN A 171 -8.37 11.56 6.01
N THR A 172 -8.51 12.89 5.85
CA THR A 172 -8.05 13.61 4.66
C THR A 172 -6.55 13.38 4.41
N SER A 173 -5.73 13.46 5.46
CA SER A 173 -4.29 13.21 5.37
C SER A 173 -3.97 11.74 5.05
N TRP A 174 -4.77 10.80 5.52
CA TRP A 174 -4.63 9.38 5.24
C TRP A 174 -4.93 9.08 3.77
N ILE A 175 -6.03 9.61 3.23
CA ILE A 175 -6.38 9.49 1.82
C ILE A 175 -5.34 10.21 0.97
N GLY A 176 -4.92 11.40 1.38
CA GLY A 176 -3.77 12.13 0.83
C GLY A 176 -3.91 12.39 -0.66
N ARG A 177 -5.04 12.97 -1.08
CA ARG A 177 -5.26 13.42 -2.46
C ARG A 177 -4.28 14.50 -2.84
N SER A 178 -3.61 14.33 -3.97
CA SER A 178 -2.65 15.27 -4.52
C SER A 178 -2.95 15.51 -6.00
N GLU A 179 -3.23 16.75 -6.36
CA GLU A 179 -3.41 17.17 -7.75
C GLU A 179 -2.07 17.59 -8.34
N GLY A 180 -1.90 17.33 -9.63
CA GLY A 180 -0.66 17.67 -10.32
C GLY A 180 -0.67 17.20 -11.77
N ALA A 181 0.50 16.79 -12.25
CA ALA A 181 0.66 16.31 -13.60
C ALA A 181 1.56 15.07 -13.66
N GLU A 182 1.30 14.24 -14.64
CA GLU A 182 2.18 13.15 -15.05
C GLU A 182 2.90 13.57 -16.34
N PHE A 183 4.24 13.45 -16.34
CA PHE A 183 5.08 13.75 -17.49
C PHE A 183 5.87 12.51 -17.90
N ALA A 184 5.96 12.29 -19.22
CA ALA A 184 6.75 11.20 -19.80
C ALA A 184 8.12 11.73 -20.28
N PHE A 185 9.18 11.27 -19.65
CA PHE A 185 10.57 11.58 -20.01
C PHE A 185 11.10 10.46 -20.91
N ALA A 186 11.28 10.72 -22.20
CA ALA A 186 11.77 9.73 -23.17
C ALA A 186 13.23 9.34 -22.88
N LEU A 187 13.54 8.05 -22.83
CA LEU A 187 14.92 7.56 -22.64
C LEU A 187 15.81 7.88 -23.85
N ASP A 188 17.08 8.25 -23.61
CA ASP A 188 18.09 8.54 -24.63
C ASP A 188 19.46 7.94 -24.25
N PRO A 189 20.03 7.03 -25.03
CA PRO A 189 19.38 6.30 -26.11
C PRO A 189 18.27 5.37 -25.62
N PRO A 190 17.29 5.03 -26.48
CA PRO A 190 16.28 4.03 -26.13
C PRO A 190 16.96 2.69 -25.79
N THR A 191 16.56 2.06 -24.70
CA THR A 191 17.13 0.77 -24.31
C THR A 191 16.77 -0.33 -25.33
N PRO A 192 17.73 -1.14 -25.83
CA PRO A 192 17.54 -2.03 -26.99
C PRO A 192 16.51 -3.15 -26.79
N HIS A 193 16.17 -3.48 -25.54
CA HIS A 193 15.33 -4.63 -25.18
C HIS A 193 14.10 -4.26 -24.32
N SER A 194 13.76 -2.98 -24.24
CA SER A 194 12.63 -2.53 -23.41
C SER A 194 11.49 -1.99 -24.26
N GLU A 195 10.28 -2.43 -23.97
CA GLU A 195 9.06 -1.74 -24.37
C GLU A 195 8.95 -0.37 -23.71
N ALA A 196 9.63 -0.16 -22.58
CA ALA A 196 9.67 1.12 -21.86
C ALA A 196 10.56 2.13 -22.61
N ARG A 197 9.91 2.99 -23.36
CA ARG A 197 10.57 4.09 -24.11
C ARG A 197 10.67 5.38 -23.31
N SER A 198 10.03 5.46 -22.15
CA SER A 198 9.96 6.65 -21.31
C SER A 198 9.78 6.30 -19.83
N ILE A 199 10.16 7.25 -18.97
CA ILE A 199 9.90 7.23 -17.53
C ILE A 199 8.74 8.17 -17.27
N SER A 200 7.66 7.66 -16.68
CA SER A 200 6.52 8.46 -16.25
C SER A 200 6.74 8.98 -14.84
N VAL A 201 6.58 10.29 -14.64
CA VAL A 201 6.83 10.98 -13.37
C VAL A 201 5.60 11.79 -13.00
N PHE A 202 5.09 11.60 -11.78
CA PHE A 202 4.07 12.47 -11.20
C PHE A 202 4.73 13.60 -10.40
N THR A 203 4.18 14.81 -10.53
CA THR A 203 4.54 15.96 -9.70
C THR A 203 3.32 16.78 -9.30
N SER A 204 3.26 17.22 -8.05
CA SER A 204 2.29 18.21 -7.58
C SER A 204 2.72 19.65 -7.91
N ARG A 205 3.94 19.84 -8.45
CA ARG A 205 4.53 21.14 -8.80
C ARG A 205 4.93 21.19 -10.29
N PRO A 206 3.95 21.13 -11.22
CA PRO A 206 4.25 21.22 -12.66
C PRO A 206 4.97 22.50 -13.07
N ASP A 207 4.74 23.58 -12.34
CA ASP A 207 5.40 24.89 -12.49
C ASP A 207 6.92 24.83 -12.36
N THR A 208 7.45 23.82 -11.66
CA THR A 208 8.90 23.65 -11.46
C THR A 208 9.56 22.74 -12.50
N LEU A 209 8.83 22.24 -13.50
CA LEU A 209 9.31 21.28 -14.50
C LEU A 209 10.65 21.68 -15.13
N PHE A 210 10.85 22.96 -15.44
CA PHE A 210 12.08 23.46 -16.05
C PHE A 210 13.28 23.53 -15.09
N GLY A 211 13.04 23.33 -13.78
CA GLY A 211 14.07 23.21 -12.75
C GLY A 211 14.58 21.79 -12.53
N VAL A 212 14.07 20.80 -13.27
CA VAL A 212 14.48 19.40 -13.07
C VAL A 212 15.97 19.21 -13.35
N SER A 213 16.69 18.61 -12.42
CA SER A 213 18.13 18.35 -12.53
C SER A 213 18.45 16.87 -12.72
N TYR A 214 17.58 15.98 -12.22
CA TYR A 214 17.72 14.54 -12.34
C TYR A 214 16.34 13.86 -12.21
N LEU A 215 16.26 12.60 -12.63
CA LEU A 215 15.15 11.72 -12.31
C LEU A 215 15.61 10.70 -11.26
N ALA A 216 14.76 10.41 -10.27
CA ALA A 216 15.01 9.35 -9.32
C ALA A 216 13.94 8.27 -9.47
N ILE A 217 14.35 7.00 -9.56
CA ILE A 217 13.49 5.83 -9.66
C ILE A 217 13.63 4.93 -8.43
N ALA A 218 12.57 4.21 -8.12
CA ALA A 218 12.56 3.25 -7.03
C ALA A 218 13.47 2.04 -7.32
N ALA A 219 13.93 1.36 -6.27
CA ALA A 219 14.80 0.19 -6.39
C ALA A 219 14.17 -0.99 -7.16
N ASP A 220 12.83 -1.09 -7.13
CA ASP A 220 12.04 -2.12 -7.83
C ASP A 220 11.45 -1.63 -9.17
N HIS A 221 11.83 -0.45 -9.63
CA HIS A 221 11.36 0.08 -10.90
C HIS A 221 11.74 -0.87 -12.06
N PRO A 222 10.87 -1.10 -13.08
CA PRO A 222 11.14 -2.03 -14.18
C PRO A 222 12.46 -1.81 -14.93
N LEU A 223 12.95 -0.57 -14.96
CA LEU A 223 14.27 -0.25 -15.55
C LEU A 223 15.45 -0.77 -14.75
N VAL A 224 15.26 -1.13 -13.47
CA VAL A 224 16.33 -1.67 -12.62
C VAL A 224 16.46 -3.17 -12.87
N SER A 225 16.99 -3.50 -14.03
CA SER A 225 17.27 -4.88 -14.42
C SER A 225 18.49 -4.93 -15.34
N SER A 226 19.19 -6.06 -15.34
CA SER A 226 20.37 -6.27 -16.20
C SER A 226 20.09 -6.14 -17.71
N ALA A 227 18.82 -6.30 -18.11
CA ALA A 227 18.39 -6.17 -19.51
C ALA A 227 18.30 -4.69 -19.97
N HIS A 228 18.12 -3.76 -19.04
CA HIS A 228 17.89 -2.34 -19.34
C HIS A 228 19.05 -1.43 -18.96
N LEU A 229 19.88 -1.88 -18.01
CA LEU A 229 21.02 -1.10 -17.54
C LEU A 229 22.24 -1.29 -18.46
N PRO A 230 23.07 -0.25 -18.65
CA PRO A 230 24.37 -0.37 -19.26
C PRO A 230 25.25 -1.41 -18.54
N LYS A 231 25.97 -2.24 -19.30
CA LYS A 231 26.74 -3.37 -18.73
C LYS A 231 27.76 -2.97 -17.68
N ASP A 232 28.37 -1.80 -17.84
CA ASP A 232 29.37 -1.23 -16.94
C ASP A 232 28.76 -0.69 -15.64
N ARG A 233 27.44 -0.50 -15.59
CA ARG A 233 26.74 0.06 -14.40
C ARG A 233 25.81 -0.96 -13.74
N ALA A 234 25.44 -2.02 -14.46
CA ALA A 234 24.40 -2.94 -14.02
C ALA A 234 24.69 -3.59 -12.66
N GLU A 235 25.93 -4.03 -12.41
CA GLU A 235 26.29 -4.68 -11.15
C GLU A 235 26.14 -3.75 -9.96
N GLU A 236 26.71 -2.53 -10.04
CA GLU A 236 26.64 -1.51 -8.98
C GLU A 236 25.20 -1.10 -8.68
N VAL A 237 24.40 -0.87 -9.74
CA VAL A 237 23.01 -0.44 -9.59
C VAL A 237 22.15 -1.53 -8.98
N LEU A 238 22.31 -2.79 -9.40
CA LEU A 238 21.56 -3.93 -8.85
C LEU A 238 21.92 -4.21 -7.39
N GLN A 239 23.21 -4.10 -7.04
CA GLN A 239 23.68 -4.25 -5.65
C GLN A 239 23.07 -3.16 -4.75
N TYR A 240 23.10 -1.90 -5.21
CA TYR A 240 22.50 -0.79 -4.49
C TYR A 240 20.96 -0.97 -4.33
N ALA A 241 20.27 -1.38 -5.41
CA ALA A 241 18.83 -1.63 -5.36
C ALA A 241 18.45 -2.71 -4.34
N GLN A 242 19.26 -3.78 -4.23
CA GLN A 242 19.07 -4.81 -3.21
C GLN A 242 19.25 -4.26 -1.79
N GLN A 243 20.28 -3.43 -1.55
CA GLN A 243 20.51 -2.79 -0.25
C GLN A 243 19.36 -1.87 0.15
N VAL A 244 18.88 -1.03 -0.80
CA VAL A 244 17.74 -0.14 -0.55
C VAL A 244 16.49 -0.93 -0.23
N SER A 245 16.19 -1.99 -1.01
CA SER A 245 15.03 -2.85 -0.76
C SER A 245 15.08 -3.50 0.62
N ALA A 246 16.25 -3.98 1.05
CA ALA A 246 16.46 -4.55 2.38
C ALA A 246 16.26 -3.49 3.48
N THR A 247 16.79 -2.26 3.28
CA THR A 247 16.67 -1.15 4.24
C THR A 247 15.23 -0.64 4.36
N GLN A 248 14.51 -0.54 3.23
CA GLN A 248 13.10 -0.15 3.21
C GLN A 248 12.21 -1.21 3.88
N ALA A 249 12.50 -2.49 3.69
CA ALA A 249 11.84 -3.58 4.38
C ALA A 249 12.08 -3.52 5.91
N ALA A 250 13.28 -3.09 6.30
CA ALA A 250 13.69 -2.96 7.70
C ALA A 250 12.99 -1.82 8.45
N GLY A 251 12.23 -0.95 7.78
CA GLY A 251 11.62 0.22 8.43
C GLY A 251 12.64 1.18 9.06
N SER A 252 13.91 1.03 8.72
CA SER A 252 15.01 1.83 9.27
C SER A 252 14.93 3.28 8.82
N ASP A 253 15.51 4.15 9.63
CA ASP A 253 15.42 5.62 9.60
C ASP A 253 15.47 6.20 8.18
N ARG A 254 14.35 6.79 7.76
CA ARG A 254 14.16 7.40 6.43
C ARG A 254 15.12 8.56 6.17
N THR A 255 15.69 9.14 7.19
CA THR A 255 16.60 10.28 7.09
C THR A 255 17.95 9.93 6.46
N GLN A 256 18.47 8.71 6.63
CA GLN A 256 19.69 8.28 5.94
C GLN A 256 19.44 7.89 4.48
N SER A 257 18.27 7.33 4.16
CA SER A 257 17.93 6.92 2.80
C SER A 257 17.64 8.10 1.86
N THR A 258 17.39 9.31 2.39
CA THR A 258 17.11 10.50 1.56
C THR A 258 18.32 11.03 0.79
N ARG A 259 19.54 10.68 1.21
CA ARG A 259 20.79 11.22 0.64
C ARG A 259 21.54 10.25 -0.27
N THR A 260 21.14 8.97 -0.31
CA THR A 260 21.86 7.94 -1.07
C THR A 260 21.21 7.67 -2.42
N GLY A 261 22.02 7.45 -3.44
CA GLY A 261 21.59 7.07 -4.77
C GLY A 261 22.75 6.65 -5.64
N VAL A 262 22.43 5.92 -6.73
CA VAL A 262 23.40 5.46 -7.71
C VAL A 262 22.94 5.84 -9.11
N PHE A 263 23.84 6.42 -9.90
CA PHE A 263 23.58 6.74 -11.30
C PHE A 263 23.41 5.46 -12.13
N THR A 264 22.31 5.36 -12.85
CA THR A 264 21.99 4.19 -13.68
C THR A 264 22.78 4.07 -14.96
N GLY A 265 23.46 5.14 -15.39
CA GLY A 265 24.03 5.25 -16.75
C GLY A 265 23.00 5.65 -17.81
N LEU A 266 21.73 5.82 -17.44
CA LEU A 266 20.66 6.21 -18.36
C LEU A 266 20.42 7.72 -18.28
N TYR A 267 19.99 8.27 -19.39
CA TYR A 267 19.51 9.64 -19.51
C TYR A 267 18.09 9.65 -20.09
N ALA A 268 17.34 10.69 -19.76
CA ALA A 268 16.02 10.92 -20.33
C ALA A 268 15.90 12.36 -20.84
N LYS A 269 15.14 12.55 -21.91
CA LYS A 269 14.87 13.85 -22.51
C LYS A 269 13.82 14.60 -21.71
N HIS A 270 14.04 15.86 -21.46
CA HIS A 270 13.05 16.74 -20.85
C HIS A 270 11.79 16.84 -21.74
N PRO A 271 10.56 16.69 -21.19
CA PRO A 271 9.32 16.56 -21.99
C PRO A 271 9.06 17.72 -22.96
N LEU A 272 9.35 18.94 -22.51
CA LEU A 272 9.10 20.16 -23.29
C LEU A 272 10.36 20.76 -23.95
N ASP A 273 11.56 20.23 -23.60
CA ASP A 273 12.84 20.62 -24.19
C ASP A 273 13.69 19.37 -24.51
N SER A 274 13.50 18.82 -25.69
CA SER A 274 14.18 17.60 -26.12
C SER A 274 15.70 17.74 -26.29
N SER A 275 16.24 18.94 -26.26
CA SER A 275 17.68 19.18 -26.30
C SER A 275 18.35 18.92 -24.94
N ARG A 276 17.56 18.92 -23.86
CA ARG A 276 18.03 18.77 -22.49
C ARG A 276 17.93 17.32 -22.03
N LEU A 277 19.05 16.75 -21.65
CA LEU A 277 19.16 15.43 -21.07
C LEU A 277 19.21 15.50 -19.54
N VAL A 278 18.43 14.63 -18.88
CA VAL A 278 18.30 14.54 -17.44
C VAL A 278 18.83 13.16 -17.01
N PRO A 279 19.81 13.06 -16.11
CA PRO A 279 20.35 11.80 -15.65
C PRO A 279 19.35 11.06 -14.76
N VAL A 280 19.36 9.72 -14.82
CA VAL A 280 18.47 8.86 -14.06
C VAL A 280 19.22 8.15 -12.94
N TYR A 281 18.74 8.27 -11.71
CA TYR A 281 19.30 7.65 -10.51
C TYR A 281 18.34 6.63 -9.90
N VAL A 282 18.86 5.56 -9.33
CA VAL A 282 18.12 4.78 -8.32
C VAL A 282 18.36 5.48 -7.00
N ALA A 283 17.30 5.86 -6.29
CA ALA A 283 17.40 6.60 -5.04
C ALA A 283 16.60 5.96 -3.91
N GLY A 284 17.22 5.89 -2.72
CA GLY A 284 16.64 5.23 -1.55
C GLY A 284 15.37 5.90 -1.00
N TYR A 285 15.12 7.18 -1.31
CA TYR A 285 13.93 7.89 -0.86
C TYR A 285 12.70 7.71 -1.75
N VAL A 286 12.85 7.14 -2.95
CA VAL A 286 11.73 6.85 -3.84
C VAL A 286 11.09 5.54 -3.41
N LEU A 287 9.81 5.62 -3.02
CA LEU A 287 9.08 4.47 -2.49
C LEU A 287 8.55 3.57 -3.61
N SER A 288 8.80 2.28 -3.45
CA SER A 288 8.19 1.25 -4.26
C SER A 288 6.67 1.27 -4.15
N GLY A 289 5.98 1.17 -5.29
CA GLY A 289 4.52 1.09 -5.33
C GLY A 289 3.78 2.40 -4.97
N TYR A 290 4.47 3.55 -4.96
CA TYR A 290 3.84 4.87 -4.84
C TYR A 290 3.92 5.63 -6.18
N GLY A 291 2.76 6.06 -6.70
CA GLY A 291 2.68 6.74 -7.98
C GLY A 291 3.27 5.90 -9.12
N THR A 292 4.12 6.52 -9.93
CA THR A 292 4.81 5.87 -11.04
C THR A 292 6.10 5.12 -10.65
N GLY A 293 6.48 5.14 -9.36
CA GLY A 293 7.79 4.65 -8.91
C GLY A 293 8.97 5.52 -9.38
N ALA A 294 8.69 6.73 -9.87
CA ALA A 294 9.68 7.70 -10.31
C ALA A 294 9.29 9.13 -9.91
N VAL A 295 10.27 9.96 -9.63
CA VAL A 295 10.08 11.38 -9.30
C VAL A 295 11.08 12.25 -10.06
N MET A 296 10.72 13.48 -10.36
CA MET A 296 11.66 14.47 -10.86
C MET A 296 12.34 15.16 -9.68
N GLY A 297 13.67 15.26 -9.72
CA GLY A 297 14.46 15.97 -8.74
C GLY A 297 14.61 17.44 -9.13
N VAL A 298 14.10 18.33 -8.25
CA VAL A 298 14.15 19.78 -8.45
C VAL A 298 14.82 20.44 -7.23
N PRO A 299 16.15 20.39 -7.14
CA PRO A 299 16.89 20.79 -5.94
C PRO A 299 16.68 22.22 -5.47
N ALA A 300 16.34 23.13 -6.38
CA ALA A 300 16.04 24.52 -6.01
C ALA A 300 14.66 24.72 -5.39
N HIS A 301 13.78 23.69 -5.44
CA HIS A 301 12.39 23.76 -5.01
C HIS A 301 11.94 22.64 -4.06
N ASP A 302 12.81 21.68 -3.75
CA ASP A 302 12.56 20.61 -2.76
C ASP A 302 13.81 20.37 -1.92
N VAL A 303 13.66 20.39 -0.59
CA VAL A 303 14.77 20.26 0.36
C VAL A 303 15.43 18.88 0.26
N ARG A 304 14.65 17.81 0.06
CA ARG A 304 15.20 16.45 -0.09
C ARG A 304 16.01 16.32 -1.37
N ASP A 305 15.51 16.90 -2.45
CA ASP A 305 16.20 16.90 -3.73
C ASP A 305 17.50 17.71 -3.66
N TYR A 306 17.49 18.80 -2.90
CA TYR A 306 18.70 19.59 -2.62
C TYR A 306 19.74 18.77 -1.84
N GLU A 307 19.34 18.15 -0.74
CA GLU A 307 20.22 17.28 0.06
C GLU A 307 20.79 16.12 -0.76
N PHE A 308 19.92 15.49 -1.57
CA PHE A 308 20.32 14.42 -2.48
C PHE A 308 21.36 14.91 -3.49
N SER A 309 21.12 16.07 -4.10
CA SER A 309 22.04 16.66 -5.07
C SER A 309 23.40 16.97 -4.46
N GLN A 310 23.42 17.54 -3.26
CA GLN A 310 24.68 17.82 -2.55
C GLN A 310 25.46 16.53 -2.24
N ALA A 311 24.76 15.49 -1.78
CA ALA A 311 25.39 14.22 -1.42
C ALA A 311 25.95 13.45 -2.63
N ASN A 312 25.34 13.63 -3.81
CA ASN A 312 25.73 12.93 -5.05
C ASN A 312 26.47 13.82 -6.06
N GLY A 313 26.87 15.02 -5.68
CA GLY A 313 27.64 15.92 -6.54
C GLY A 313 26.91 16.42 -7.78
N LEU A 314 25.56 16.51 -7.71
CA LEU A 314 24.73 16.96 -8.82
C LEU A 314 24.65 18.49 -8.87
N SER A 315 24.60 19.03 -10.08
CA SER A 315 24.39 20.44 -10.29
C SER A 315 22.98 20.87 -9.85
N VAL A 316 22.93 21.89 -8.99
CA VAL A 316 21.68 22.55 -8.64
C VAL A 316 21.44 23.68 -9.64
N LEU A 317 20.38 23.55 -10.42
CA LEU A 317 19.97 24.61 -11.34
C LEU A 317 19.43 25.81 -10.55
N PRO A 318 19.53 27.04 -11.10
CA PRO A 318 18.89 28.19 -10.48
C PRO A 318 17.41 27.98 -10.24
N PRO A 319 16.82 28.53 -9.16
CA PRO A 319 15.40 28.43 -8.93
C PRO A 319 14.61 29.01 -10.11
N VAL A 320 13.63 28.26 -10.61
CA VAL A 320 12.77 28.65 -11.73
C VAL A 320 11.54 29.44 -11.27
N VAL A 321 11.16 29.29 -10.00
CA VAL A 321 10.08 30.04 -9.33
C VAL A 321 10.71 30.92 -8.23
N GLU A 322 10.21 32.14 -8.09
CA GLU A 322 10.63 33.08 -7.07
C GLU A 322 9.45 33.63 -6.25
N PRO A 323 9.67 33.98 -4.96
CA PRO A 323 8.62 34.57 -4.15
C PRO A 323 8.21 35.97 -4.65
N LYS A 324 7.06 36.45 -4.22
CA LYS A 324 6.64 37.85 -4.38
C LYS A 324 6.58 38.53 -3.02
N PRO A 325 7.36 39.61 -2.78
CA PRO A 325 8.37 40.22 -3.66
C PRO A 325 9.68 39.40 -3.73
N ALA A 326 10.46 39.61 -4.79
CA ALA A 326 11.72 38.90 -5.05
C ALA A 326 12.82 39.13 -3.97
N SER A 327 12.64 40.11 -3.09
CA SER A 327 13.54 40.40 -1.95
C SER A 327 13.64 39.26 -0.93
N ASP A 328 12.66 38.35 -0.90
CA ASP A 328 12.58 37.29 0.13
C ASP A 328 13.55 36.12 -0.13
N ILE A 329 14.11 36.01 -1.33
CA ILE A 329 15.11 34.95 -1.66
C ILE A 329 16.42 35.16 -0.89
N GLN A 330 16.81 36.40 -0.60
CA GLN A 330 18.08 36.69 0.08
C GLN A 330 18.07 36.35 1.59
N SER A 331 16.91 36.10 2.17
CA SER A 331 16.72 35.80 3.59
C SER A 331 16.53 34.30 3.88
N LEU A 332 16.54 33.40 2.88
CA LEU A 332 16.39 31.98 3.09
C LEU A 332 17.66 31.38 3.71
N GLU A 333 17.54 30.66 4.82
CA GLU A 333 18.64 29.90 5.45
C GLU A 333 19.18 28.80 4.52
N THR A 334 18.39 28.36 3.53
CA THR A 334 18.77 27.41 2.49
C THR A 334 18.46 27.99 1.11
N PRO A 335 19.25 27.67 0.06
CA PRO A 335 19.01 28.16 -1.31
C PRO A 335 17.81 27.46 -1.98
N VAL A 336 16.82 26.99 -1.20
CA VAL A 336 15.67 26.22 -1.66
C VAL A 336 14.38 27.01 -1.41
N PHE A 337 13.63 27.28 -2.48
CA PHE A 337 12.32 27.92 -2.39
C PHE A 337 11.20 26.92 -2.66
N THR A 338 10.48 26.50 -1.60
CA THR A 338 9.42 25.48 -1.69
C THR A 338 8.03 26.07 -1.93
N GLY A 339 7.85 27.39 -1.84
CA GLY A 339 6.58 28.08 -1.94
C GLY A 339 6.07 28.24 -3.39
N GLU A 340 4.86 28.73 -3.51
CA GLU A 340 4.31 29.26 -4.77
C GLU A 340 4.80 30.69 -5.01
N GLY A 341 4.89 31.09 -6.28
CA GLY A 341 5.40 32.41 -6.63
C GLY A 341 5.17 32.77 -8.08
N MET A 342 6.19 33.39 -8.68
CA MET A 342 6.23 33.74 -10.09
C MET A 342 7.35 33.00 -10.79
N LEU A 343 7.12 32.50 -12.00
CA LEU A 343 8.18 31.95 -12.81
C LEU A 343 9.16 33.06 -13.22
N ARG A 344 10.43 32.83 -12.98
CA ARG A 344 11.47 33.78 -13.37
C ARG A 344 11.54 33.93 -14.88
N ARG A 345 11.87 35.15 -15.34
CA ARG A 345 12.09 35.45 -16.77
C ARG A 345 13.50 35.02 -17.16
N ILE A 346 13.73 33.71 -17.24
CA ILE A 346 15.01 33.10 -17.64
C ILE A 346 14.77 32.24 -18.89
N PRO A 347 15.80 31.98 -19.71
CA PRO A 347 15.63 31.19 -20.95
C PRO A 347 15.02 29.82 -20.73
N GLU A 348 15.35 29.18 -19.62
CA GLU A 348 14.87 27.83 -19.24
C GLU A 348 13.34 27.78 -19.11
N ASN A 349 12.72 28.84 -18.61
CA ASN A 349 11.25 28.94 -18.46
C ASN A 349 10.53 29.28 -19.77
N GLY A 350 11.24 29.65 -20.83
CA GLY A 350 10.66 29.94 -22.13
C GLY A 350 9.48 30.93 -22.07
N PRO A 351 8.33 30.60 -22.67
CA PRO A 351 7.15 31.47 -22.72
C PRO A 351 6.44 31.63 -21.37
N TYR A 352 6.76 30.82 -20.36
CA TYR A 352 6.07 30.79 -19.06
C TYR A 352 6.66 31.80 -18.07
N GLY A 353 7.79 32.43 -18.39
CA GLY A 353 8.43 33.43 -17.54
C GLY A 353 7.53 34.64 -17.24
N GLY A 354 7.34 34.94 -15.95
CA GLY A 354 6.46 36.00 -15.46
C GLY A 354 5.02 35.57 -15.17
N MET A 355 4.68 34.30 -15.36
CA MET A 355 3.39 33.75 -14.93
C MET A 355 3.44 33.39 -13.44
N SER A 356 2.28 33.39 -12.76
CA SER A 356 2.17 32.78 -11.42
C SER A 356 2.33 31.26 -11.50
N SER A 357 2.75 30.62 -10.40
CA SER A 357 2.88 29.15 -10.30
C SER A 357 1.64 28.44 -10.83
N ALA A 358 0.44 28.88 -10.43
CA ALA A 358 -0.83 28.26 -10.87
C ALA A 358 -1.06 28.42 -12.38
N GLN A 359 -0.82 29.64 -12.94
CA GLN A 359 -0.96 29.86 -14.38
C GLN A 359 0.05 29.06 -15.20
N ALA A 360 1.32 29.05 -14.76
CA ALA A 360 2.35 28.30 -15.43
C ALA A 360 2.08 26.78 -15.38
N ALA A 361 1.62 26.25 -14.26
CA ALA A 361 1.25 24.86 -14.14
C ALA A 361 0.20 24.46 -15.18
N MET A 362 -0.87 25.25 -15.33
CA MET A 362 -1.92 24.99 -16.33
C MET A 362 -1.39 25.00 -17.77
N GLU A 363 -0.60 26.02 -18.12
CA GLU A 363 -0.06 26.16 -19.47
C GLU A 363 0.99 25.09 -19.80
N ILE A 364 1.83 24.72 -18.83
CA ILE A 364 2.83 23.64 -18.97
C ILE A 364 2.13 22.30 -19.20
N ILE A 365 1.09 21.99 -18.41
CA ILE A 365 0.31 20.76 -18.55
C ILE A 365 -0.36 20.71 -19.93
N LYS A 366 -0.97 21.83 -20.35
CA LYS A 366 -1.59 21.95 -21.66
C LYS A 366 -0.59 21.71 -22.79
N ALA A 367 0.56 22.35 -22.75
CA ALA A 367 1.61 22.17 -23.74
C ALA A 367 2.15 20.73 -23.78
N ALA A 368 2.26 20.08 -22.61
CA ALA A 368 2.68 18.69 -22.53
C ALA A 368 1.61 17.73 -23.09
N ALA A 369 0.33 18.02 -22.85
CA ALA A 369 -0.79 17.24 -23.40
C ALA A 369 -0.87 17.35 -24.91
N GLU A 370 -0.72 18.56 -25.48
CA GLU A 370 -0.68 18.79 -26.93
C GLU A 370 0.46 18.04 -27.62
N ARG A 371 1.59 17.82 -26.92
CA ARG A 371 2.74 17.04 -27.41
C ARG A 371 2.62 15.53 -27.11
N GLY A 372 1.59 15.09 -26.36
CA GLY A 372 1.43 13.70 -25.94
C GLY A 372 2.46 13.22 -24.91
N VAL A 373 3.11 14.16 -24.20
CA VAL A 373 4.17 13.86 -23.21
C VAL A 373 3.77 14.18 -21.77
N GLY A 374 2.51 14.55 -21.53
CA GLY A 374 1.99 14.80 -20.19
C GLY A 374 0.48 14.93 -20.14
N LYS A 375 -0.07 14.88 -18.93
CA LYS A 375 -1.51 15.02 -18.65
C LYS A 375 -1.73 15.48 -17.22
N ASN A 376 -2.91 16.05 -16.96
CA ASN A 376 -3.38 16.20 -15.57
C ASN A 376 -3.45 14.84 -14.90
N ALA A 377 -3.05 14.78 -13.65
CA ALA A 377 -3.12 13.57 -12.84
C ALA A 377 -3.48 13.88 -11.39
N VAL A 378 -4.21 12.97 -10.78
CA VAL A 378 -4.50 12.97 -9.34
C VAL A 378 -3.92 11.70 -8.77
N ASN A 379 -3.15 11.84 -7.70
CA ASN A 379 -2.61 10.71 -6.97
C ASN A 379 -3.15 10.70 -5.54
N TYR A 380 -3.25 9.51 -4.97
CA TYR A 380 -3.66 9.31 -3.60
C TYR A 380 -2.55 8.61 -2.82
N ARG A 381 -2.41 8.95 -1.54
CA ARG A 381 -1.56 8.19 -0.62
C ARG A 381 -2.21 6.87 -0.23
N LEU A 382 -3.56 6.86 -0.19
CA LEU A 382 -4.36 5.67 0.01
C LEU A 382 -3.97 4.59 -1.02
N ARG A 383 -3.86 3.36 -0.56
CA ARG A 383 -3.59 2.19 -1.42
C ARG A 383 -4.74 1.22 -1.32
N ASP A 384 -4.90 0.40 -2.36
CA ASP A 384 -5.85 -0.70 -2.31
C ASP A 384 -5.58 -1.63 -1.13
N TRP A 385 -6.63 -2.08 -0.51
CA TRP A 385 -6.56 -2.89 0.69
C TRP A 385 -6.19 -4.33 0.37
N LEU A 386 -5.09 -4.81 0.95
CA LEU A 386 -4.63 -6.20 0.85
C LEU A 386 -5.49 -7.10 1.76
N LEU A 387 -6.33 -7.92 1.14
CA LEU A 387 -7.32 -8.75 1.83
C LEU A 387 -6.81 -10.14 2.22
N SER A 388 -5.86 -10.70 1.49
CA SER A 388 -5.48 -12.11 1.65
C SER A 388 -4.28 -12.33 2.54
N ARG A 389 -4.31 -13.47 3.27
CA ARG A 389 -3.21 -13.97 4.08
C ARG A 389 -2.98 -15.45 3.83
N GLN A 390 -1.73 -15.89 3.85
CA GLN A 390 -1.32 -17.28 3.74
C GLN A 390 -1.37 -17.94 5.13
N ARG A 391 -2.55 -17.94 5.75
CA ARG A 391 -2.81 -18.44 7.10
C ARG A 391 -3.92 -19.45 7.09
N TYR A 392 -3.98 -20.28 8.14
CA TYR A 392 -5.07 -21.23 8.33
C TYR A 392 -6.28 -20.58 9.01
N TRP A 393 -6.04 -19.86 10.12
CA TRP A 393 -7.11 -19.35 10.97
C TRP A 393 -7.68 -18.04 10.47
N GLY A 394 -8.60 -18.14 9.54
CA GLY A 394 -9.30 -17.04 8.88
C GLY A 394 -10.40 -17.57 7.97
N ALA A 395 -11.29 -16.69 7.51
CA ALA A 395 -12.33 -17.08 6.54
C ALA A 395 -11.67 -17.43 5.19
N PRO A 396 -11.83 -18.67 4.66
CA PRO A 396 -11.24 -19.02 3.37
C PRO A 396 -11.75 -18.14 2.23
N VAL A 397 -10.86 -17.78 1.31
CA VAL A 397 -11.23 -17.05 0.08
C VAL A 397 -12.15 -17.93 -0.78
N PRO A 398 -13.38 -17.50 -1.07
CA PRO A 398 -14.38 -18.35 -1.76
C PRO A 398 -14.21 -18.34 -3.29
N ILE A 399 -12.98 -18.58 -3.77
CA ILE A 399 -12.64 -18.60 -5.20
C ILE A 399 -12.06 -19.96 -5.58
N ILE A 400 -12.42 -20.41 -6.77
CA ILE A 400 -11.92 -21.63 -7.40
C ILE A 400 -11.13 -21.25 -8.65
N HIS A 401 -9.87 -21.69 -8.71
CA HIS A 401 -8.99 -21.47 -9.85
C HIS A 401 -9.13 -22.63 -10.85
N CYS A 402 -9.77 -22.34 -11.96
CA CYS A 402 -9.98 -23.31 -13.05
C CYS A 402 -9.02 -23.00 -14.22
N PRO A 403 -8.30 -24.00 -14.74
CA PRO A 403 -7.42 -23.77 -15.89
C PRO A 403 -8.13 -23.24 -17.13
N SER A 404 -9.41 -23.58 -17.33
CA SER A 404 -10.19 -23.17 -18.50
C SER A 404 -11.03 -21.93 -18.27
N CYS A 405 -11.53 -21.73 -17.04
CA CYS A 405 -12.49 -20.64 -16.72
C CYS A 405 -11.85 -19.46 -15.95
N GLY A 406 -10.59 -19.58 -15.54
CA GLY A 406 -9.93 -18.60 -14.67
C GLY A 406 -10.41 -18.68 -13.21
N ALA A 407 -10.45 -17.53 -12.56
CA ALA A 407 -11.01 -17.41 -11.20
C ALA A 407 -12.53 -17.45 -11.25
N VAL A 408 -13.14 -18.38 -10.51
CA VAL A 408 -14.59 -18.61 -10.48
C VAL A 408 -15.05 -18.55 -9.03
N PRO A 409 -16.02 -17.70 -8.66
CA PRO A 409 -16.54 -17.67 -7.31
C PRO A 409 -17.29 -18.97 -6.98
N VAL A 410 -17.21 -19.37 -5.72
CA VAL A 410 -18.02 -20.47 -5.18
C VAL A 410 -19.48 -20.04 -5.23
N PRO A 411 -20.41 -20.90 -5.72
CA PRO A 411 -21.84 -20.61 -5.71
C PRO A 411 -22.35 -20.27 -4.31
N GLU A 412 -23.29 -19.36 -4.22
CA GLU A 412 -23.88 -18.94 -2.93
C GLU A 412 -24.49 -20.12 -2.15
N SER A 413 -25.09 -21.09 -2.88
CA SER A 413 -25.64 -22.32 -2.28
C SER A 413 -24.61 -23.18 -1.56
N ASP A 414 -23.33 -23.05 -1.95
CA ASP A 414 -22.22 -23.89 -1.47
C ASP A 414 -21.40 -23.17 -0.39
N LEU A 415 -21.82 -21.94 0.00
CA LEU A 415 -21.21 -21.22 1.11
C LEU A 415 -21.80 -21.69 2.47
N PRO A 416 -20.99 -21.74 3.51
CA PRO A 416 -19.59 -21.34 3.57
C PRO A 416 -18.61 -22.40 3.05
N VAL A 417 -17.52 -21.95 2.44
CA VAL A 417 -16.33 -22.78 2.27
C VAL A 417 -15.70 -22.94 3.65
N GLN A 418 -15.85 -24.11 4.25
CA GLN A 418 -15.36 -24.36 5.62
C GLN A 418 -13.86 -24.68 5.65
N LEU A 419 -13.21 -24.33 6.76
CA LEU A 419 -11.84 -24.74 7.03
C LEU A 419 -11.77 -26.27 7.18
N PRO A 420 -10.77 -26.93 6.56
CA PRO A 420 -10.56 -28.35 6.75
C PRO A 420 -10.01 -28.66 8.14
N SER A 421 -10.53 -29.67 8.80
CA SER A 421 -10.06 -30.13 10.12
C SER A 421 -8.80 -31.03 10.00
N GLY A 422 -8.07 -31.16 11.10
CA GLY A 422 -6.95 -32.12 11.21
C GLY A 422 -5.68 -31.75 10.44
N ILE A 423 -5.53 -30.48 10.06
CA ILE A 423 -4.31 -30.00 9.39
C ILE A 423 -3.26 -29.63 10.43
N GLU A 424 -2.04 -30.09 10.21
CA GLU A 424 -0.90 -29.68 11.00
C GLU A 424 -0.54 -28.21 10.71
N ILE A 425 -0.61 -27.38 11.75
CA ILE A 425 -0.33 -25.94 11.69
C ILE A 425 1.00 -25.72 12.41
N SER A 426 2.09 -25.76 11.65
CA SER A 426 3.44 -25.59 12.21
C SER A 426 3.93 -24.15 12.19
N GLY A 427 3.22 -23.23 11.52
CA GLY A 427 3.70 -21.88 11.22
C GLY A 427 4.88 -21.87 10.24
N ARG A 428 5.18 -22.98 9.58
CA ARG A 428 6.29 -23.14 8.60
C ARG A 428 5.76 -23.75 7.32
N GLY A 429 6.38 -23.45 6.18
CA GLY A 429 6.12 -24.13 4.92
C GLY A 429 4.98 -23.52 4.06
N GLY A 430 4.73 -22.22 4.15
CA GLY A 430 3.69 -21.53 3.37
C GLY A 430 2.28 -21.76 3.91
N SER A 431 1.25 -21.52 3.08
CA SER A 431 -0.15 -21.67 3.51
C SER A 431 -0.46 -23.10 3.96
N PRO A 432 -0.91 -23.32 5.21
CA PRO A 432 -1.32 -24.65 5.67
C PRO A 432 -2.44 -25.24 4.83
N LEU A 433 -3.35 -24.41 4.31
CA LEU A 433 -4.46 -24.85 3.45
C LEU A 433 -3.95 -25.46 2.14
N ALA A 434 -2.83 -24.99 1.58
CA ALA A 434 -2.25 -25.56 0.36
C ALA A 434 -1.82 -27.02 0.52
N ARG A 435 -1.59 -27.48 1.77
CA ARG A 435 -1.22 -28.89 2.08
C ARG A 435 -2.42 -29.81 2.18
N ALA A 436 -3.63 -29.28 2.29
CA ALA A 436 -4.87 -30.03 2.37
C ALA A 436 -5.33 -30.47 0.98
N SER A 437 -4.65 -31.43 0.35
CA SER A 437 -4.89 -31.82 -1.04
C SER A 437 -6.33 -32.21 -1.36
N GLU A 438 -7.03 -32.90 -0.45
CA GLU A 438 -8.43 -33.28 -0.61
C GLU A 438 -9.37 -32.07 -0.58
N TRP A 439 -9.06 -31.06 0.22
CA TRP A 439 -9.82 -29.82 0.32
C TRP A 439 -9.51 -28.88 -0.86
N VAL A 440 -8.25 -28.80 -1.28
CA VAL A 440 -7.80 -27.92 -2.38
C VAL A 440 -8.34 -28.37 -3.71
N ASN A 441 -8.29 -29.69 -4.01
CA ASN A 441 -8.72 -30.20 -5.30
C ASN A 441 -10.25 -30.31 -5.34
N CYS A 442 -10.84 -29.64 -6.33
CA CYS A 442 -12.31 -29.60 -6.48
C CYS A 442 -12.72 -29.62 -7.96
N LYS A 443 -14.00 -29.60 -8.22
CA LYS A 443 -14.55 -29.39 -9.55
C LYS A 443 -14.91 -27.92 -9.73
N CYS A 444 -14.67 -27.41 -10.93
CA CYS A 444 -15.10 -26.06 -11.31
C CYS A 444 -16.63 -26.01 -11.38
N PRO A 445 -17.31 -25.06 -10.69
CA PRO A 445 -18.77 -24.97 -10.74
C PRO A 445 -19.30 -24.52 -12.10
N ARG A 446 -18.47 -23.93 -12.96
CA ARG A 446 -18.86 -23.45 -14.31
C ARG A 446 -18.73 -24.53 -15.38
N CYS A 447 -17.64 -25.30 -15.40
CA CYS A 447 -17.35 -26.28 -16.46
C CYS A 447 -17.21 -27.71 -15.95
N SER A 448 -17.32 -27.98 -14.65
CA SER A 448 -17.14 -29.28 -13.99
C SER A 448 -15.76 -29.92 -14.17
N GLY A 449 -14.80 -29.23 -14.79
CA GLY A 449 -13.41 -29.66 -14.93
C GLY A 449 -12.65 -29.63 -13.61
N ALA A 450 -11.49 -30.30 -13.59
CA ALA A 450 -10.59 -30.27 -12.43
C ALA A 450 -10.11 -28.84 -12.15
N ALA A 451 -10.20 -28.42 -10.89
CA ALA A 451 -9.88 -27.07 -10.44
C ALA A 451 -9.33 -27.11 -9.02
N LYS A 452 -8.84 -25.97 -8.53
CA LYS A 452 -8.29 -25.83 -7.17
C LYS A 452 -8.96 -24.69 -6.44
N ARG A 453 -9.28 -24.89 -5.16
CA ARG A 453 -9.70 -23.81 -4.26
C ARG A 453 -8.52 -22.86 -4.04
N ASP A 454 -8.85 -21.59 -3.83
CA ASP A 454 -7.86 -20.64 -3.29
C ASP A 454 -7.42 -21.10 -1.90
N THR A 455 -6.15 -20.88 -1.57
CA THR A 455 -5.55 -21.34 -0.30
C THR A 455 -5.21 -20.19 0.65
N ASP A 456 -5.67 -19.00 0.32
CA ASP A 456 -5.58 -17.84 1.19
C ASP A 456 -6.82 -17.71 2.08
N THR A 457 -6.67 -17.01 3.19
CA THR A 457 -7.77 -16.60 4.06
C THR A 457 -7.93 -15.08 4.01
N LEU A 458 -9.14 -14.61 4.26
CA LEU A 458 -9.46 -13.18 4.30
C LEU A 458 -9.00 -12.58 5.63
N ASP A 459 -8.30 -11.46 5.52
CA ASP A 459 -8.01 -10.55 6.62
C ASP A 459 -8.90 -9.32 6.43
N THR A 460 -9.90 -9.22 7.29
CA THR A 460 -10.96 -8.21 7.19
C THR A 460 -10.72 -6.99 8.10
N PHE A 461 -9.51 -6.87 8.64
CA PHE A 461 -9.06 -5.74 9.44
C PHE A 461 -8.06 -4.85 8.72
#